data_eb3caa319ad93b6526922c59d4720238
#
_entry.id   eb3caa319ad93b6526922c59d4720238
#
_cell.length_a   1.000
_cell.length_b   1.000
_cell.length_c   1.000
_cell.angle_alpha   90.00
_cell.angle_beta   90.00
_cell.angle_gamma   90.00
#
_symmetry.space_group_name_H-M   'P 1'
#
loop_
_entity.id
_entity.type
_entity.pdbx_description
1 polymer ?
#
loop_
_entity_poly.entity_id
_entity_poly.type
_entity_poly.pdbx_seq_one_letter_code
_entity_poly.pdbx_strand_id
1 'polypeptide(L)'
;MERQYTSPTLGDVVKYAVAASGVMPRKAHDRHDLTEFDQGMAKTYQKRMQRLAKEDCHLQSALGDIAQLLTNSLGRYVRCPFRANQIRELLNELYASYASMIKQMGTFMTKSDTARYFLTTYAIEIAVRSAARTWVLLQGYIYAAPQPLEPCWYLPSGIDGENSTPLSKVMAWAYASCGCSLASFHDPVGVKDESGLYERNERAARSWKAGRHLPSLPALVKNLEESFLAQASVGQPVEQRLQDGIVTCAAIARITTCIAQDIQEAMGKDYLKEVLSQIHLYSGWMAMEVNEYMGNLNQCLNEQSSHSEINTQGEESFRFESQAQANAKKRVELGLNMAPVFWERFEGKRQNAQDLLLQHRDANGYVPVEVIQRIERCYGPFAARIRSDVISRWKLDKPSQFDRYLQQGLAMRNGSGVTLQEVDKLSEDMKAAGVAVRLPWLVHWLRGIVFYRSGDFATASIHYTEAFKLAKYSAGELQYLLVNQYLEVMAKTKQWLPFKQGALWASYLDISVRWLRDKEPTDENIRCAFGFLGLQQGRYASL
;
A
#
# COMPACT_ATOMS: atom_id res chain seq x y z
N MET A 1 -0.57 25.95 -13.65
CA MET A 1 -0.46 25.33 -12.31
C MET A 1 1.01 25.13 -12.01
N GLU A 2 1.53 25.79 -10.98
CA GLU A 2 2.90 25.50 -10.50
C GLU A 2 3.02 24.05 -10.08
N ARG A 3 4.06 23.36 -10.56
CA ARG A 3 4.33 21.98 -10.17
C ARG A 3 4.70 21.96 -8.68
N GLN A 4 3.85 21.36 -7.85
CA GLN A 4 4.17 21.15 -6.44
C GLN A 4 5.06 19.92 -6.29
N TYR A 5 6.25 20.13 -5.76
CA TYR A 5 7.22 19.07 -5.43
C TYR A 5 6.98 18.59 -3.99
N THR A 6 6.06 17.66 -3.85
CA THR A 6 5.70 17.05 -2.56
C THR A 6 5.14 15.66 -2.81
N SER A 7 5.37 14.74 -1.89
CA SER A 7 4.72 13.44 -1.92
C SER A 7 3.21 13.56 -1.61
N PRO A 8 2.38 12.60 -2.02
CA PRO A 8 1.01 12.51 -1.54
C PRO A 8 0.95 12.49 -0.01
N THR A 9 -0.08 13.09 0.58
CA THR A 9 -0.26 13.00 2.03
C THR A 9 -0.78 11.61 2.42
N LEU A 10 -0.64 11.22 3.69
CA LEU A 10 -1.28 10.00 4.21
C LEU A 10 -2.78 9.99 3.97
N GLY A 11 -3.42 11.15 4.09
CA GLY A 11 -4.84 11.31 3.77
C GLY A 11 -5.15 11.03 2.29
N ASP A 12 -4.27 11.46 1.36
CA ASP A 12 -4.42 11.17 -0.07
C ASP A 12 -4.30 9.67 -0.34
N VAL A 13 -3.32 8.99 0.28
CA VAL A 13 -3.08 7.55 0.12
C VAL A 13 -4.27 6.73 0.63
N VAL A 14 -4.76 7.04 1.83
CA VAL A 14 -5.92 6.35 2.43
C VAL A 14 -7.19 6.61 1.62
N LYS A 15 -7.42 7.86 1.21
CA LYS A 15 -8.58 8.22 0.37
C LYS A 15 -8.58 7.43 -0.93
N TYR A 16 -7.41 7.27 -1.55
CA TYR A 16 -7.27 6.46 -2.75
C TYR A 16 -7.58 4.97 -2.47
N ALA A 17 -7.02 4.38 -1.41
CA ALA A 17 -7.27 2.98 -1.06
C ALA A 17 -8.76 2.69 -0.83
N VAL A 18 -9.47 3.57 -0.10
CA VAL A 18 -10.91 3.45 0.13
C VAL A 18 -11.70 3.61 -1.17
N ALA A 19 -11.35 4.55 -2.03
CA ALA A 19 -12.03 4.76 -3.31
C ALA A 19 -11.79 3.59 -4.29
N ALA A 20 -10.55 3.09 -4.36
CA ALA A 20 -10.18 1.97 -5.23
C ALA A 20 -10.86 0.66 -4.79
N SER A 21 -11.02 0.43 -3.48
CA SER A 21 -11.73 -0.74 -2.95
C SER A 21 -13.17 -0.86 -3.43
N GLY A 22 -13.84 0.26 -3.71
CA GLY A 22 -15.24 0.31 -4.11
C GLY A 22 -16.25 0.03 -2.99
N VAL A 23 -15.80 -0.08 -1.75
CA VAL A 23 -16.68 -0.18 -0.57
C VAL A 23 -17.53 1.08 -0.42
N MET A 24 -16.99 2.21 -0.86
CA MET A 24 -17.68 3.49 -0.90
C MET A 24 -17.93 3.93 -2.35
N PRO A 25 -19.11 4.44 -2.70
CA PRO A 25 -19.36 4.97 -4.02
C PRO A 25 -18.49 6.21 -4.29
N ARG A 26 -17.95 6.29 -5.50
CA ARG A 26 -17.11 7.42 -5.91
C ARG A 26 -17.90 8.72 -6.11
N LYS A 27 -19.15 8.62 -6.56
CA LYS A 27 -20.01 9.76 -6.84
C LYS A 27 -21.12 9.89 -5.79
N ALA A 28 -21.46 11.13 -5.45
CA ALA A 28 -22.50 11.41 -4.46
C ALA A 28 -23.89 10.85 -4.87
N HIS A 29 -24.16 10.78 -6.16
CA HIS A 29 -25.43 10.30 -6.71
C HIS A 29 -25.60 8.76 -6.54
N ASP A 30 -24.48 8.01 -6.46
CA ASP A 30 -24.51 6.55 -6.23
C ASP A 30 -24.75 6.20 -4.74
N ARG A 31 -24.91 7.22 -3.86
CA ARG A 31 -25.16 7.00 -2.43
C ARG A 31 -26.58 6.53 -2.12
N HIS A 32 -27.50 6.68 -3.04
CA HIS A 32 -28.89 6.23 -2.87
C HIS A 32 -29.01 4.69 -2.83
N ASP A 33 -28.01 3.98 -3.39
CA ASP A 33 -27.97 2.52 -3.40
C ASP A 33 -27.32 1.91 -2.15
N LEU A 34 -26.85 2.76 -1.20
CA LEU A 34 -26.23 2.28 0.04
C LEU A 34 -27.30 1.86 1.05
N THR A 35 -27.10 0.70 1.65
CA THR A 35 -27.87 0.25 2.80
C THR A 35 -27.61 1.15 4.03
N GLU A 36 -28.47 1.10 5.05
CA GLU A 36 -28.25 1.86 6.30
C GLU A 36 -26.90 1.53 6.94
N PHE A 37 -26.48 0.27 6.85
CA PHE A 37 -25.17 -0.15 7.36
C PHE A 37 -24.03 0.51 6.57
N ASP A 38 -24.11 0.55 5.25
CA ASP A 38 -23.08 1.15 4.40
C ASP A 38 -23.00 2.66 4.63
N GLN A 39 -24.12 3.32 4.94
CA GLN A 39 -24.16 4.73 5.37
C GLN A 39 -23.44 4.94 6.71
N GLY A 40 -23.64 4.03 7.68
CA GLY A 40 -22.94 4.03 8.96
C GLY A 40 -21.43 3.87 8.79
N MET A 41 -21.03 2.95 7.93
CA MET A 41 -19.63 2.73 7.56
C MET A 41 -19.02 3.96 6.88
N ALA A 42 -19.75 4.59 5.96
CA ALA A 42 -19.31 5.82 5.29
C ALA A 42 -18.97 6.94 6.29
N LYS A 43 -19.85 7.16 7.28
CA LYS A 43 -19.61 8.13 8.35
C LYS A 43 -18.37 7.76 9.19
N THR A 44 -18.18 6.48 9.47
CA THR A 44 -17.01 5.98 10.22
C THR A 44 -15.72 6.22 9.46
N TYR A 45 -15.66 5.90 8.16
CA TYR A 45 -14.53 6.21 7.31
C TYR A 45 -14.21 7.70 7.29
N GLN A 46 -15.22 8.53 7.06
CA GLN A 46 -15.07 9.98 7.04
C GLN A 46 -14.48 10.52 8.34
N LYS A 47 -14.99 10.06 9.50
CA LYS A 47 -14.49 10.46 10.82
C LYS A 47 -13.03 10.04 11.02
N ARG A 48 -12.66 8.81 10.64
CA ARG A 48 -11.27 8.32 10.75
C ARG A 48 -10.32 9.06 9.81
N MET A 49 -10.72 9.31 8.56
CA MET A 49 -9.94 10.12 7.63
C MET A 49 -9.74 11.56 8.11
N GLN A 50 -10.77 12.19 8.73
CA GLN A 50 -10.63 13.52 9.33
C GLN A 50 -9.62 13.53 10.48
N ARG A 51 -9.62 12.49 11.33
CA ARG A 51 -8.62 12.37 12.42
C ARG A 51 -7.21 12.19 11.86
N LEU A 52 -7.05 11.35 10.82
CA LEU A 52 -5.76 11.17 10.17
C LEU A 52 -5.27 12.47 9.51
N ALA A 53 -6.16 13.24 8.87
CA ALA A 53 -5.82 14.52 8.25
C ALA A 53 -5.39 15.60 9.25
N LYS A 54 -5.89 15.54 10.50
CA LYS A 54 -5.45 16.44 11.58
C LYS A 54 -4.11 16.03 12.19
N GLU A 55 -3.67 14.80 11.98
CA GLU A 55 -2.42 14.22 12.49
C GLU A 55 -2.26 14.40 14.02
N ASP A 56 -3.38 14.38 14.76
CA ASP A 56 -3.43 14.52 16.22
C ASP A 56 -3.57 13.17 16.95
N CYS A 57 -3.35 12.07 16.23
CA CYS A 57 -3.47 10.70 16.71
C CYS A 57 -2.19 9.90 16.38
N HIS A 58 -2.06 8.74 17.01
CA HIS A 58 -0.99 7.80 16.67
C HIS A 58 -1.21 7.29 15.22
N LEU A 59 -0.39 7.80 14.28
CA LEU A 59 -0.61 7.64 12.83
C LEU A 59 -0.59 6.18 12.40
N GLN A 60 0.35 5.38 12.91
CA GLN A 60 0.44 3.96 12.58
C GLN A 60 -0.79 3.18 13.05
N SER A 61 -1.27 3.44 14.28
CA SER A 61 -2.51 2.85 14.79
C SER A 61 -3.72 3.30 13.98
N ALA A 62 -3.80 4.59 13.63
CA ALA A 62 -4.89 5.13 12.81
C ALA A 62 -4.94 4.52 11.41
N LEU A 63 -3.78 4.29 10.78
CA LEU A 63 -3.67 3.60 9.49
C LEU A 63 -4.06 2.12 9.64
N GLY A 64 -3.59 1.42 10.68
CA GLY A 64 -3.98 0.06 11.01
C GLY A 64 -5.48 -0.08 11.24
N ASP A 65 -6.09 0.86 11.96
CA ASP A 65 -7.54 0.92 12.18
C ASP A 65 -8.33 1.09 10.88
N ILE A 66 -7.81 1.90 9.94
CA ILE A 66 -8.44 2.08 8.63
C ILE A 66 -8.26 0.83 7.79
N ALA A 67 -7.08 0.22 7.80
CA ALA A 67 -6.82 -1.05 7.11
C ALA A 67 -7.75 -2.16 7.64
N GLN A 68 -7.92 -2.26 8.97
CA GLN A 68 -8.84 -3.21 9.59
C GLN A 68 -10.30 -2.93 9.20
N LEU A 69 -10.72 -1.67 9.21
CA LEU A 69 -12.06 -1.28 8.80
C LEU A 69 -12.32 -1.64 7.32
N LEU A 70 -11.34 -1.37 6.45
CA LEU A 70 -11.41 -1.72 5.03
C LEU A 70 -11.47 -3.23 4.82
N THR A 71 -10.66 -3.99 5.56
CA THR A 71 -10.67 -5.45 5.55
C THR A 71 -12.01 -6.02 6.00
N ASN A 72 -12.58 -5.50 7.07
CA ASN A 72 -13.89 -5.92 7.56
C ASN A 72 -15.01 -5.61 6.56
N SER A 73 -14.91 -4.46 5.90
CA SER A 73 -15.88 -4.08 4.85
C SER A 73 -15.74 -4.97 3.62
N LEU A 74 -14.51 -5.25 3.18
CA LEU A 74 -14.23 -6.13 2.04
C LEU A 74 -14.56 -7.60 2.36
N GLY A 75 -14.38 -8.04 3.60
CA GLY A 75 -14.66 -9.41 4.04
C GLY A 75 -16.12 -9.86 3.85
N ARG A 76 -17.05 -8.92 3.66
CA ARG A 76 -18.43 -9.21 3.27
C ARG A 76 -18.56 -9.68 1.83
N TYR A 77 -17.67 -9.19 0.97
CA TYR A 77 -17.68 -9.42 -0.46
C TYR A 77 -16.61 -10.42 -0.87
N VAL A 78 -15.46 -10.43 -0.18
CA VAL A 78 -14.43 -11.46 -0.34
C VAL A 78 -14.74 -12.58 0.65
N ARG A 79 -15.58 -13.53 0.23
CA ARG A 79 -16.09 -14.63 1.05
C ARG A 79 -15.01 -15.69 1.36
N CYS A 80 -13.82 -15.21 1.71
CA CYS A 80 -12.67 -16.04 2.07
C CYS A 80 -11.87 -15.34 3.17
N PRO A 81 -11.88 -15.83 4.44
CA PRO A 81 -11.17 -15.21 5.56
C PRO A 81 -9.67 -15.04 5.33
N PHE A 82 -9.03 -16.01 4.67
CA PHE A 82 -7.60 -15.91 4.33
C PHE A 82 -7.31 -14.73 3.40
N ARG A 83 -8.11 -14.55 2.34
CA ARG A 83 -7.94 -13.41 1.41
C ARG A 83 -8.19 -12.07 2.11
N ALA A 84 -9.17 -11.99 3.00
CA ALA A 84 -9.43 -10.79 3.77
C ALA A 84 -8.25 -10.41 4.66
N ASN A 85 -7.64 -11.37 5.35
CA ASN A 85 -6.44 -11.14 6.16
C ASN A 85 -5.24 -10.73 5.30
N GLN A 86 -5.04 -11.35 4.13
CA GLN A 86 -3.95 -10.97 3.22
C GLN A 86 -4.10 -9.55 2.70
N ILE A 87 -5.33 -9.08 2.43
CA ILE A 87 -5.58 -7.68 2.06
C ILE A 87 -5.16 -6.73 3.20
N ARG A 88 -5.44 -7.07 4.45
CA ARG A 88 -5.01 -6.26 5.61
C ARG A 88 -3.49 -6.19 5.71
N GLU A 89 -2.80 -7.32 5.60
CA GLU A 89 -1.34 -7.38 5.63
C GLU A 89 -0.71 -6.60 4.47
N LEU A 90 -1.26 -6.75 3.27
CA LEU A 90 -0.87 -5.97 2.09
C LEU A 90 -0.98 -4.46 2.33
N LEU A 91 -2.09 -3.99 2.87
CA LEU A 91 -2.30 -2.57 3.16
C LEU A 91 -1.32 -2.05 4.21
N ASN A 92 -1.09 -2.81 5.29
CA ASN A 92 -0.15 -2.44 6.33
C ASN A 92 1.28 -2.35 5.79
N GLU A 93 1.69 -3.29 4.94
CA GLU A 93 3.01 -3.28 4.31
C GLU A 93 3.18 -2.10 3.33
N LEU A 94 2.14 -1.79 2.54
CA LEU A 94 2.13 -0.62 1.67
C LEU A 94 2.27 0.69 2.48
N TYR A 95 1.58 0.82 3.60
CA TYR A 95 1.70 2.00 4.47
C TYR A 95 3.09 2.11 5.12
N ALA A 96 3.65 1.00 5.60
CA ALA A 96 5.00 0.98 6.16
C ALA A 96 6.07 1.33 5.10
N SER A 97 5.94 0.78 3.90
CA SER A 97 6.84 1.10 2.78
C SER A 97 6.71 2.55 2.34
N TYR A 98 5.50 3.12 2.37
CA TYR A 98 5.28 4.53 2.07
C TYR A 98 5.94 5.43 3.14
N ALA A 99 5.84 5.09 4.42
CA ALA A 99 6.53 5.80 5.50
C ALA A 99 8.05 5.76 5.32
N SER A 100 8.62 4.59 5.00
CA SER A 100 10.05 4.44 4.70
C SER A 100 10.48 5.30 3.51
N MET A 101 9.69 5.32 2.44
CA MET A 101 9.96 6.18 1.28
C MET A 101 9.96 7.67 1.65
N ILE A 102 8.96 8.16 2.37
CA ILE A 102 8.89 9.57 2.80
C ILE A 102 10.09 9.95 3.68
N LYS A 103 10.52 9.04 4.56
CA LYS A 103 11.68 9.23 5.44
C LYS A 103 12.97 9.38 4.64
N GLN A 104 13.13 8.63 3.56
CA GLN A 104 14.40 8.54 2.82
C GLN A 104 14.49 9.57 1.68
N MET A 105 13.38 9.87 1.02
CA MET A 105 13.39 10.65 -0.21
C MET A 105 13.17 12.13 0.02
N GLY A 106 14.11 12.93 -0.48
CA GLY A 106 13.97 14.39 -0.59
C GLY A 106 13.09 14.81 -1.79
N THR A 107 12.84 16.09 -1.89
CA THR A 107 11.91 16.71 -2.84
C THR A 107 12.46 16.92 -4.23
N PHE A 108 12.50 15.92 -5.03
CA PHE A 108 12.76 16.14 -6.47
C PHE A 108 11.64 15.57 -7.36
N MET A 109 10.59 15.03 -6.76
CA MET A 109 9.46 14.45 -7.49
C MET A 109 8.15 15.21 -7.23
N THR A 110 7.31 15.29 -8.25
CA THR A 110 5.92 15.71 -8.11
C THR A 110 5.10 14.60 -7.46
N LYS A 111 3.86 14.91 -7.04
CA LYS A 111 2.93 13.88 -6.54
C LYS A 111 2.75 12.72 -7.52
N SER A 112 2.66 13.02 -8.82
CA SER A 112 2.52 12.02 -9.87
C SER A 112 3.78 11.16 -10.01
N ASP A 113 4.97 11.79 -10.02
CA ASP A 113 6.22 11.05 -10.13
C ASP A 113 6.47 10.19 -8.89
N THR A 114 6.12 10.70 -7.71
CA THR A 114 6.19 9.93 -6.45
C THR A 114 5.25 8.72 -6.49
N ALA A 115 4.02 8.88 -7.01
CA ALA A 115 3.08 7.78 -7.14
C ALA A 115 3.60 6.72 -8.13
N ARG A 116 4.18 7.14 -9.27
CA ARG A 116 4.83 6.23 -10.23
C ARG A 116 5.98 5.48 -9.58
N TYR A 117 6.86 6.20 -8.92
CA TYR A 117 8.01 5.61 -8.25
C TYR A 117 7.59 4.61 -7.17
N PHE A 118 6.61 4.96 -6.33
CA PHE A 118 6.10 4.05 -5.30
C PHE A 118 5.46 2.81 -5.92
N LEU A 119 4.67 2.97 -6.98
CA LEU A 119 4.01 1.86 -7.65
C LEU A 119 5.03 0.85 -8.20
N THR A 120 6.01 1.31 -8.97
CA THR A 120 6.99 0.43 -9.63
C THR A 120 8.06 -0.12 -8.69
N THR A 121 8.44 0.63 -7.66
CA THR A 121 9.53 0.24 -6.76
C THR A 121 9.05 -0.60 -5.58
N TYR A 122 7.84 -0.33 -5.05
CA TYR A 122 7.34 -0.98 -3.84
C TYR A 122 6.04 -1.77 -4.07
N ALA A 123 5.02 -1.11 -4.62
CA ALA A 123 3.66 -1.66 -4.58
C ALA A 123 3.50 -2.93 -5.43
N ILE A 124 4.13 -3.01 -6.60
CA ILE A 124 4.09 -4.19 -7.48
C ILE A 124 4.74 -5.39 -6.78
N GLU A 125 5.93 -5.21 -6.23
CA GLU A 125 6.61 -6.28 -5.47
C GLU A 125 5.74 -6.80 -4.34
N ILE A 126 5.24 -5.89 -3.49
CA ILE A 126 4.41 -6.22 -2.34
C ILE A 126 3.14 -6.96 -2.77
N ALA A 127 2.48 -6.48 -3.82
CA ALA A 127 1.25 -7.09 -4.33
C ALA A 127 1.49 -8.51 -4.87
N VAL A 128 2.54 -8.72 -5.67
CA VAL A 128 2.89 -10.02 -6.23
C VAL A 128 3.28 -11.01 -5.14
N ARG A 129 4.06 -10.58 -4.16
CA ARG A 129 4.46 -11.40 -3.02
C ARG A 129 3.25 -11.77 -2.14
N SER A 130 2.36 -10.83 -1.87
CA SER A 130 1.11 -11.09 -1.14
C SER A 130 0.20 -12.06 -1.91
N ALA A 131 0.11 -11.94 -3.23
CA ALA A 131 -0.63 -12.86 -4.07
C ALA A 131 -0.04 -14.29 -4.03
N ALA A 132 1.27 -14.42 -4.11
CA ALA A 132 1.98 -15.70 -4.01
C ALA A 132 1.74 -16.37 -2.63
N ARG A 133 1.83 -15.61 -1.56
CA ARG A 133 1.51 -16.08 -0.21
C ARG A 133 0.07 -16.56 -0.11
N THR A 134 -0.87 -15.80 -0.62
CA THR A 134 -2.29 -16.20 -0.65
C THR A 134 -2.48 -17.50 -1.41
N TRP A 135 -1.80 -17.64 -2.56
CA TRP A 135 -1.87 -18.85 -3.37
C TRP A 135 -1.32 -20.07 -2.63
N VAL A 136 -0.15 -19.97 -1.98
CA VAL A 136 0.44 -21.05 -1.16
C VAL A 136 -0.51 -21.47 -0.04
N LEU A 137 -1.11 -20.52 0.67
CA LEU A 137 -2.07 -20.81 1.75
C LEU A 137 -3.34 -21.49 1.23
N LEU A 138 -3.82 -21.09 0.05
CA LEU A 138 -5.04 -21.67 -0.54
C LEU A 138 -4.81 -23.07 -1.12
N GLN A 139 -3.59 -23.47 -1.47
CA GLN A 139 -3.31 -24.84 -1.94
C GLN A 139 -3.64 -25.90 -0.89
N GLY A 140 -3.51 -25.56 0.39
CA GLY A 140 -3.95 -26.45 1.49
C GLY A 140 -5.45 -26.40 1.77
N TYR A 141 -6.22 -25.51 1.14
CA TYR A 141 -7.62 -25.30 1.44
C TYR A 141 -8.51 -26.01 0.42
N ILE A 142 -8.92 -27.26 0.73
CA ILE A 142 -9.74 -28.11 -0.16
C ILE A 142 -11.05 -27.45 -0.58
N TYR A 143 -11.57 -26.56 0.23
CA TYR A 143 -12.84 -25.87 -0.01
C TYR A 143 -12.65 -24.49 -0.65
N ALA A 144 -11.52 -24.23 -1.32
CA ALA A 144 -11.36 -23.00 -2.06
C ALA A 144 -12.51 -22.84 -3.07
N ALA A 145 -13.18 -21.71 -3.02
CA ALA A 145 -14.25 -21.42 -3.96
C ALA A 145 -13.70 -21.39 -5.40
N PRO A 146 -14.48 -21.82 -6.40
CA PRO A 146 -14.07 -21.80 -7.80
C PRO A 146 -13.60 -20.40 -8.25
N GLN A 147 -12.63 -20.38 -9.15
CA GLN A 147 -12.09 -19.16 -9.75
C GLN A 147 -11.76 -19.41 -11.23
N PRO A 148 -11.60 -18.37 -12.05
CA PRO A 148 -11.13 -18.54 -13.42
C PRO A 148 -9.82 -19.31 -13.49
N LEU A 149 -9.69 -20.22 -14.47
CA LEU A 149 -8.48 -21.03 -14.69
C LEU A 149 -7.34 -20.23 -15.30
N GLU A 150 -7.66 -19.12 -16.00
CA GLU A 150 -6.68 -18.24 -16.62
C GLU A 150 -5.77 -17.66 -15.55
N PRO A 151 -4.44 -17.86 -15.62
CA PRO A 151 -3.51 -17.14 -14.75
C PRO A 151 -3.68 -15.63 -14.96
N CYS A 152 -3.61 -14.87 -13.90
CA CYS A 152 -3.73 -13.41 -13.98
C CYS A 152 -5.10 -12.90 -14.47
N TRP A 153 -6.19 -13.65 -14.27
CA TRP A 153 -7.56 -13.22 -14.59
C TRP A 153 -7.93 -11.86 -13.98
N TYR A 154 -7.26 -11.50 -12.89
CA TYR A 154 -7.42 -10.22 -12.18
C TYR A 154 -6.63 -9.06 -12.82
N LEU A 155 -5.90 -9.28 -13.92
CA LEU A 155 -5.21 -8.24 -14.67
C LEU A 155 -5.93 -7.95 -16.00
N PRO A 156 -5.83 -6.73 -16.55
CA PRO A 156 -6.32 -6.43 -17.90
C PRO A 156 -5.64 -7.33 -18.92
N SER A 157 -6.38 -7.85 -19.90
CA SER A 157 -5.79 -8.53 -21.06
C SER A 157 -5.79 -7.62 -22.26
N GLY A 158 -4.65 -7.61 -22.94
CA GLY A 158 -4.47 -6.91 -24.23
C GLY A 158 -4.48 -5.38 -24.08
N ILE A 159 -3.44 -4.76 -24.60
CA ILE A 159 -3.32 -3.31 -24.66
C ILE A 159 -3.68 -2.84 -26.09
N ASP A 160 -3.73 -3.77 -27.03
CA ASP A 160 -3.97 -3.51 -28.45
C ASP A 160 -5.28 -4.17 -28.88
N GLY A 161 -6.38 -3.45 -28.80
CA GLY A 161 -7.59 -3.68 -29.59
C GLY A 161 -8.87 -4.13 -28.89
N GLU A 162 -8.89 -5.14 -28.07
CA GLU A 162 -10.07 -5.52 -27.28
C GLU A 162 -9.79 -5.35 -25.78
N ASN A 163 -10.23 -4.21 -25.25
CA ASN A 163 -10.08 -3.88 -23.83
C ASN A 163 -10.97 -4.78 -22.95
N SER A 164 -10.59 -6.02 -22.72
CA SER A 164 -11.26 -6.78 -21.68
C SER A 164 -10.71 -6.40 -20.31
N THR A 165 -11.55 -5.70 -19.54
CA THR A 165 -11.22 -5.38 -18.16
C THR A 165 -11.25 -6.65 -17.30
N PRO A 166 -10.51 -6.71 -16.17
CA PRO A 166 -10.63 -7.83 -15.23
C PRO A 166 -12.09 -8.15 -14.87
N LEU A 167 -12.92 -7.13 -14.63
CA LEU A 167 -14.33 -7.34 -14.32
C LEU A 167 -15.08 -7.98 -15.49
N SER A 168 -14.82 -7.58 -16.74
CA SER A 168 -15.47 -8.19 -17.90
C SER A 168 -15.10 -9.66 -18.11
N LYS A 169 -13.85 -10.04 -17.82
CA LYS A 169 -13.39 -11.43 -17.85
C LYS A 169 -14.09 -12.29 -16.81
N VAL A 170 -14.11 -11.80 -15.56
CA VAL A 170 -14.76 -12.54 -14.45
C VAL A 170 -16.26 -12.69 -14.67
N MET A 171 -16.93 -11.66 -15.18
CA MET A 171 -18.34 -11.78 -15.53
C MET A 171 -18.58 -12.79 -16.67
N ALA A 172 -17.72 -12.80 -17.68
CA ALA A 172 -17.81 -13.81 -18.75
C ALA A 172 -17.60 -15.23 -18.21
N TRP A 173 -16.61 -15.42 -17.32
CA TRP A 173 -16.38 -16.69 -16.65
C TRP A 173 -17.58 -17.11 -15.76
N ALA A 174 -18.18 -16.17 -15.02
CA ALA A 174 -19.35 -16.44 -14.18
C ALA A 174 -20.52 -16.97 -14.99
N TYR A 175 -20.83 -16.33 -16.12
CA TYR A 175 -21.91 -16.78 -17.02
C TYR A 175 -21.61 -18.17 -17.60
N ALA A 176 -20.40 -18.41 -18.07
CA ALA A 176 -20.00 -19.71 -18.60
C ALA A 176 -20.08 -20.81 -17.53
N SER A 177 -19.65 -20.50 -16.29
CA SER A 177 -19.71 -21.46 -15.17
C SER A 177 -21.13 -21.81 -14.73
N CYS A 178 -22.09 -20.90 -14.96
CA CYS A 178 -23.50 -21.14 -14.72
C CYS A 178 -24.25 -21.70 -15.95
N GLY A 179 -23.58 -21.90 -17.09
CA GLY A 179 -24.21 -22.33 -18.33
C GLY A 179 -25.17 -21.31 -18.94
N CYS A 180 -25.03 -20.02 -18.61
CA CYS A 180 -25.93 -18.96 -18.97
C CYS A 180 -25.30 -17.94 -19.91
N SER A 181 -26.12 -17.24 -20.68
CA SER A 181 -25.74 -15.98 -21.31
C SER A 181 -25.85 -14.83 -20.31
N LEU A 182 -25.29 -13.65 -20.62
CA LEU A 182 -25.45 -12.46 -19.80
C LEU A 182 -26.95 -12.16 -19.56
N ALA A 183 -27.76 -12.17 -20.63
CA ALA A 183 -29.20 -11.88 -20.52
C ALA A 183 -29.90 -12.92 -19.64
N SER A 184 -29.75 -14.23 -19.94
CA SER A 184 -30.41 -15.29 -19.19
C SER A 184 -29.93 -15.44 -17.75
N PHE A 185 -28.74 -14.97 -17.42
CA PHE A 185 -28.24 -14.98 -16.04
C PHE A 185 -28.94 -13.93 -15.16
N HIS A 186 -29.08 -12.70 -15.67
CA HIS A 186 -29.66 -11.60 -14.91
C HIS A 186 -31.19 -11.48 -15.04
N ASP A 187 -31.73 -11.87 -16.19
CA ASP A 187 -33.16 -11.84 -16.51
C ASP A 187 -33.58 -13.17 -17.14
N PRO A 188 -33.73 -14.25 -16.35
CA PRO A 188 -34.08 -15.56 -16.88
C PRO A 188 -35.53 -15.59 -17.39
N VAL A 189 -35.74 -16.25 -18.54
CA VAL A 189 -37.05 -16.40 -19.15
C VAL A 189 -38.02 -17.14 -18.22
N GLY A 190 -39.19 -16.56 -18.00
CA GLY A 190 -40.24 -17.12 -17.16
C GLY A 190 -40.32 -16.54 -15.75
N VAL A 191 -39.43 -15.67 -15.36
CA VAL A 191 -39.57 -14.89 -14.12
C VAL A 191 -40.49 -13.69 -14.37
N LYS A 192 -41.56 -13.60 -13.61
CA LYS A 192 -42.41 -12.40 -13.60
C LYS A 192 -41.80 -11.34 -12.68
N ASP A 193 -41.21 -10.32 -13.24
CA ASP A 193 -40.70 -9.17 -12.50
C ASP A 193 -41.53 -7.91 -12.81
N GLU A 194 -42.54 -7.68 -11.99
CA GLU A 194 -43.39 -6.48 -12.10
C GLU A 194 -42.61 -5.18 -11.79
N SER A 195 -41.48 -5.27 -11.11
CA SER A 195 -40.65 -4.12 -10.72
C SER A 195 -39.66 -3.69 -11.81
N GLY A 196 -39.41 -4.51 -12.83
CA GLY A 196 -38.35 -4.35 -13.82
C GLY A 196 -36.94 -4.40 -13.25
N LEU A 197 -36.77 -5.10 -12.10
CA LEU A 197 -35.50 -5.23 -11.39
C LEU A 197 -34.50 -6.02 -12.23
N TYR A 198 -34.91 -7.17 -12.78
CA TYR A 198 -34.00 -8.06 -13.51
C TYR A 198 -33.52 -7.45 -14.82
N GLU A 199 -34.39 -6.75 -15.54
CA GLU A 199 -34.01 -5.97 -16.74
C GLU A 199 -33.01 -4.84 -16.38
N ARG A 200 -33.18 -4.17 -15.24
CA ARG A 200 -32.21 -3.18 -14.75
C ARG A 200 -30.88 -3.82 -14.40
N ASN A 201 -30.88 -4.98 -13.77
CA ASN A 201 -29.67 -5.74 -13.42
C ASN A 201 -28.91 -6.17 -14.68
N GLU A 202 -29.61 -6.65 -15.70
CA GLU A 202 -29.02 -7.00 -17.00
C GLU A 202 -28.39 -5.77 -17.68
N ARG A 203 -29.10 -4.64 -17.75
CA ARG A 203 -28.57 -3.40 -18.34
C ARG A 203 -27.31 -2.91 -17.60
N ALA A 204 -27.34 -2.96 -16.27
CA ALA A 204 -26.19 -2.60 -15.45
C ALA A 204 -24.98 -3.52 -15.73
N ALA A 205 -25.19 -4.84 -15.73
CA ALA A 205 -24.17 -5.83 -16.02
C ALA A 205 -23.58 -5.68 -17.43
N ARG A 206 -24.42 -5.37 -18.43
CA ARG A 206 -23.98 -5.07 -19.79
C ARG A 206 -23.09 -3.83 -19.86
N SER A 207 -23.42 -2.78 -19.09
CA SER A 207 -22.60 -1.56 -18.98
C SER A 207 -21.26 -1.84 -18.31
N TRP A 208 -21.24 -2.66 -17.25
CA TRP A 208 -20.01 -3.04 -16.53
C TRP A 208 -19.09 -3.92 -17.39
N LYS A 209 -19.66 -4.93 -18.07
CA LYS A 209 -18.93 -5.78 -19.00
C LYS A 209 -18.31 -4.99 -20.15
N ALA A 210 -18.99 -3.95 -20.63
CA ALA A 210 -18.48 -3.05 -21.66
C ALA A 210 -17.46 -2.02 -21.14
N GLY A 211 -17.13 -2.01 -19.84
CA GLY A 211 -16.19 -1.06 -19.23
C GLY A 211 -16.68 0.40 -19.18
N ARG A 212 -17.98 0.65 -19.51
CA ARG A 212 -18.55 2.01 -19.55
C ARG A 212 -18.77 2.60 -18.16
N HIS A 213 -19.02 1.75 -17.19
CA HIS A 213 -19.27 2.12 -15.81
C HIS A 213 -18.65 1.10 -14.87
N LEU A 214 -18.05 1.57 -13.78
CA LEU A 214 -17.49 0.71 -12.73
C LEU A 214 -18.43 0.78 -11.51
N PRO A 215 -19.09 -0.34 -11.13
CA PRO A 215 -20.02 -0.35 -10.01
C PRO A 215 -19.31 -0.13 -8.66
N SER A 216 -20.07 0.28 -7.64
CA SER A 216 -19.64 0.07 -6.25
C SER A 216 -19.68 -1.43 -5.90
N LEU A 217 -18.93 -1.88 -4.89
CA LEU A 217 -19.00 -3.28 -4.46
C LEU A 217 -20.39 -3.69 -3.98
N PRO A 218 -21.09 -2.87 -3.15
CA PRO A 218 -22.47 -3.18 -2.77
C PRO A 218 -23.39 -3.38 -3.97
N ALA A 219 -23.34 -2.48 -4.96
CA ALA A 219 -24.18 -2.58 -6.15
C ALA A 219 -23.86 -3.82 -7.00
N LEU A 220 -22.58 -4.14 -7.16
CA LEU A 220 -22.12 -5.34 -7.88
C LEU A 220 -22.63 -6.62 -7.21
N VAL A 221 -22.44 -6.74 -5.90
CA VAL A 221 -22.79 -7.95 -5.16
C VAL A 221 -24.30 -8.11 -5.07
N LYS A 222 -25.03 -7.04 -4.79
CA LYS A 222 -26.49 -7.06 -4.79
C LYS A 222 -27.07 -7.54 -6.12
N ASN A 223 -26.54 -7.03 -7.23
CA ASN A 223 -26.95 -7.46 -8.57
C ASN A 223 -26.70 -8.94 -8.81
N LEU A 224 -25.54 -9.48 -8.39
CA LEU A 224 -25.24 -10.92 -8.51
C LEU A 224 -26.14 -11.77 -7.63
N GLU A 225 -26.39 -11.37 -6.37
CA GLU A 225 -27.25 -12.09 -5.44
C GLU A 225 -28.71 -12.13 -5.91
N GLU A 226 -29.23 -11.03 -6.41
CA GLU A 226 -30.57 -10.96 -7.01
C GLU A 226 -30.66 -11.88 -8.26
N SER A 227 -29.59 -11.96 -9.05
CA SER A 227 -29.54 -12.85 -10.21
C SER A 227 -29.45 -14.32 -9.81
N PHE A 228 -28.73 -14.66 -8.74
CA PHE A 228 -28.76 -16.04 -8.21
C PHE A 228 -30.14 -16.45 -7.72
N LEU A 229 -30.87 -15.53 -7.09
CA LEU A 229 -32.25 -15.78 -6.67
C LEU A 229 -33.18 -15.96 -7.88
N ALA A 230 -32.99 -15.16 -8.93
CA ALA A 230 -33.74 -15.30 -10.17
C ALA A 230 -33.49 -16.66 -10.84
N GLN A 231 -32.25 -17.15 -10.89
CA GLN A 231 -31.91 -18.49 -11.39
C GLN A 231 -32.55 -19.60 -10.57
N ALA A 232 -32.55 -19.48 -9.24
CA ALA A 232 -33.19 -20.44 -8.36
C ALA A 232 -34.71 -20.50 -8.59
N SER A 233 -35.37 -19.37 -8.88
CA SER A 233 -36.83 -19.32 -9.11
C SER A 233 -37.27 -20.01 -10.40
N VAL A 234 -36.39 -20.19 -11.38
CA VAL A 234 -36.64 -20.97 -12.61
C VAL A 234 -36.11 -22.40 -12.53
N GLY A 235 -35.77 -22.88 -11.33
CA GLY A 235 -35.30 -24.25 -11.11
C GLY A 235 -33.86 -24.50 -11.51
N GLN A 236 -33.06 -23.45 -11.67
CA GLN A 236 -31.60 -23.50 -11.98
C GLN A 236 -30.76 -22.91 -10.84
N PRO A 237 -30.81 -23.44 -9.62
CA PRO A 237 -30.07 -22.88 -8.50
C PRO A 237 -28.56 -22.99 -8.73
N VAL A 238 -27.85 -21.89 -8.56
CA VAL A 238 -26.37 -21.87 -8.58
C VAL A 238 -25.87 -22.41 -7.24
N GLU A 239 -24.93 -23.36 -7.27
CA GLU A 239 -24.32 -23.91 -6.06
C GLU A 239 -23.67 -22.82 -5.20
N GLN A 240 -23.88 -22.86 -3.87
CA GLN A 240 -23.38 -21.83 -2.94
C GLN A 240 -21.86 -21.59 -3.08
N ARG A 241 -21.08 -22.66 -3.25
CA ARG A 241 -19.63 -22.56 -3.45
C ARG A 241 -19.26 -21.79 -4.72
N LEU A 242 -20.02 -21.99 -5.80
CA LEU A 242 -19.82 -21.24 -7.04
C LEU A 242 -20.26 -19.78 -6.88
N GLN A 243 -21.37 -19.50 -6.18
CA GLN A 243 -21.78 -18.13 -5.84
C GLN A 243 -20.67 -17.39 -5.08
N ASP A 244 -20.09 -18.03 -4.06
CA ASP A 244 -19.00 -17.44 -3.26
C ASP A 244 -17.75 -17.18 -4.10
N GLY A 245 -17.44 -18.08 -5.05
CA GLY A 245 -16.38 -17.91 -6.02
C GLY A 245 -16.62 -16.72 -6.94
N ILE A 246 -17.81 -16.63 -7.53
CA ILE A 246 -18.19 -15.55 -8.43
C ILE A 246 -18.12 -14.19 -7.73
N VAL A 247 -18.74 -14.09 -6.54
CA VAL A 247 -18.73 -12.82 -5.76
C VAL A 247 -17.31 -12.41 -5.39
N THR A 248 -16.50 -13.35 -4.90
CA THR A 248 -15.11 -13.08 -4.52
C THR A 248 -14.28 -12.62 -5.71
N CYS A 249 -14.34 -13.33 -6.84
CA CYS A 249 -13.60 -12.98 -8.05
C CYS A 249 -14.08 -11.65 -8.64
N ALA A 250 -15.39 -11.39 -8.65
CA ALA A 250 -15.96 -10.13 -9.12
C ALA A 250 -15.51 -8.94 -8.25
N ALA A 251 -15.46 -9.11 -6.92
CA ALA A 251 -14.95 -8.07 -6.02
C ALA A 251 -13.48 -7.73 -6.30
N ILE A 252 -12.61 -8.73 -6.43
CA ILE A 252 -11.20 -8.54 -6.75
C ILE A 252 -11.04 -7.91 -8.13
N ALA A 253 -11.75 -8.42 -9.15
CA ALA A 253 -11.68 -7.91 -10.51
C ALA A 253 -12.18 -6.45 -10.61
N ARG A 254 -13.17 -6.08 -9.84
CA ARG A 254 -13.64 -4.68 -9.75
C ARG A 254 -12.54 -3.77 -9.21
N ILE A 255 -11.84 -4.19 -8.15
CA ILE A 255 -10.76 -3.40 -7.55
C ILE A 255 -9.63 -3.21 -8.55
N THR A 256 -9.18 -4.28 -9.18
CA THR A 256 -8.07 -4.23 -10.14
C THR A 256 -8.44 -3.49 -11.44
N THR A 257 -9.71 -3.59 -11.88
CA THR A 257 -10.23 -2.74 -12.99
C THR A 257 -10.12 -1.26 -12.64
N CYS A 258 -10.52 -0.89 -11.41
CA CYS A 258 -10.43 0.49 -10.93
C CYS A 258 -8.99 1.00 -10.97
N ILE A 259 -8.05 0.24 -10.38
CA ILE A 259 -6.64 0.63 -10.33
C ILE A 259 -6.06 0.77 -11.74
N ALA A 260 -6.35 -0.16 -12.64
CA ALA A 260 -5.88 -0.09 -14.01
C ALA A 260 -6.42 1.11 -14.78
N GLN A 261 -7.71 1.43 -14.62
CA GLN A 261 -8.32 2.63 -15.20
C GLN A 261 -7.69 3.91 -14.64
N ASP A 262 -7.48 3.99 -13.33
CA ASP A 262 -6.86 5.16 -12.69
C ASP A 262 -5.40 5.35 -13.15
N ILE A 263 -4.63 4.28 -13.29
CA ILE A 263 -3.26 4.33 -13.83
C ILE A 263 -3.29 4.81 -15.30
N GLN A 264 -4.19 4.26 -16.11
CA GLN A 264 -4.32 4.64 -17.51
C GLN A 264 -4.75 6.10 -17.67
N GLU A 265 -5.71 6.56 -16.86
CA GLU A 265 -6.21 7.93 -16.90
C GLU A 265 -5.17 8.95 -16.40
N ALA A 266 -4.50 8.64 -15.29
CA ALA A 266 -3.55 9.56 -14.67
C ALA A 266 -2.16 9.56 -15.31
N MET A 267 -1.70 8.43 -15.85
CA MET A 267 -0.31 8.21 -16.27
C MET A 267 -0.16 7.76 -17.73
N GLY A 268 -1.25 7.43 -18.39
CA GLY A 268 -1.28 7.02 -19.81
C GLY A 268 -1.20 5.50 -20.03
N LYS A 269 -1.55 5.09 -21.26
CA LYS A 269 -1.57 3.66 -21.65
C LYS A 269 -0.18 3.02 -21.62
N ASP A 270 0.85 3.73 -22.04
CA ASP A 270 2.20 3.17 -22.12
C ASP A 270 2.75 2.86 -20.72
N TYR A 271 2.45 3.70 -19.75
CA TYR A 271 2.80 3.42 -18.36
C TYR A 271 2.04 2.21 -17.78
N LEU A 272 0.76 2.06 -18.13
CA LEU A 272 0.01 0.85 -17.75
C LEU A 272 0.64 -0.42 -18.36
N LYS A 273 1.11 -0.36 -19.62
CA LYS A 273 1.86 -1.47 -20.27
C LYS A 273 3.11 -1.82 -19.47
N GLU A 274 3.89 -0.81 -19.09
CA GLU A 274 5.09 -1.00 -18.27
C GLU A 274 4.76 -1.68 -16.94
N VAL A 275 3.73 -1.20 -16.23
CA VAL A 275 3.25 -1.80 -14.96
C VAL A 275 2.86 -3.27 -15.16
N LEU A 276 2.09 -3.58 -16.19
CA LEU A 276 1.68 -4.96 -16.48
C LEU A 276 2.87 -5.86 -16.82
N SER A 277 3.82 -5.35 -17.63
CA SER A 277 5.05 -6.08 -17.95
C SER A 277 5.86 -6.39 -16.69
N GLN A 278 5.99 -5.42 -15.79
CA GLN A 278 6.67 -5.63 -14.50
C GLN A 278 5.93 -6.65 -13.63
N ILE A 279 4.60 -6.58 -13.52
CA ILE A 279 3.81 -7.57 -12.77
C ILE A 279 4.04 -8.97 -13.32
N HIS A 280 4.04 -9.16 -14.64
CA HIS A 280 4.31 -10.46 -15.24
C HIS A 280 5.73 -10.97 -14.95
N LEU A 281 6.72 -10.08 -15.02
CA LEU A 281 8.11 -10.41 -14.70
C LEU A 281 8.26 -10.86 -13.24
N TYR A 282 7.71 -10.09 -12.30
CA TYR A 282 7.73 -10.42 -10.86
C TYR A 282 6.95 -11.71 -10.57
N SER A 283 5.79 -11.89 -11.22
CA SER A 283 4.96 -13.08 -11.04
C SER A 283 5.66 -14.35 -11.56
N GLY A 284 6.36 -14.25 -12.71
CA GLY A 284 7.14 -15.36 -13.24
C GLY A 284 8.28 -15.77 -12.29
N TRP A 285 9.01 -14.79 -11.77
CA TRP A 285 10.07 -15.07 -10.81
C TRP A 285 9.53 -15.65 -9.51
N MET A 286 8.43 -15.10 -8.97
CA MET A 286 7.80 -15.59 -7.75
C MET A 286 7.22 -17.01 -7.94
N ALA A 287 6.73 -17.35 -9.13
CA ALA A 287 6.26 -18.70 -9.44
C ALA A 287 7.36 -19.76 -9.29
N MET A 288 8.60 -19.42 -9.64
CA MET A 288 9.75 -20.31 -9.45
C MET A 288 9.98 -20.57 -7.95
N GLU A 289 9.97 -19.55 -7.12
CA GLU A 289 10.15 -19.65 -5.67
C GLU A 289 9.00 -20.45 -5.02
N VAL A 290 7.76 -20.22 -5.47
CA VAL A 290 6.58 -20.96 -4.97
C VAL A 290 6.65 -22.44 -5.37
N ASN A 291 7.06 -22.76 -6.60
CA ASN A 291 7.19 -24.13 -7.07
C ASN A 291 8.26 -24.91 -6.27
N GLU A 292 9.39 -24.28 -5.99
CA GLU A 292 10.43 -24.87 -5.14
C GLU A 292 9.90 -25.14 -3.72
N TYR A 293 9.20 -24.17 -3.14
CA TYR A 293 8.56 -24.33 -1.82
C TYR A 293 7.52 -25.47 -1.80
N MET A 294 6.64 -25.53 -2.81
CA MET A 294 5.62 -26.58 -2.93
C MET A 294 6.23 -27.96 -3.17
N GLY A 295 7.35 -28.03 -3.91
CA GLY A 295 8.12 -29.26 -4.06
C GLY A 295 8.61 -29.79 -2.72
N ASN A 296 9.22 -28.94 -1.93
CA ASN A 296 9.71 -29.30 -0.58
C ASN A 296 8.55 -29.69 0.35
N LEU A 297 7.42 -28.98 0.31
CA LEU A 297 6.23 -29.31 1.11
C LEU A 297 5.67 -30.69 0.76
N ASN A 298 5.55 -31.01 -0.53
CA ASN A 298 5.07 -32.31 -1.00
C ASN A 298 6.04 -33.44 -0.61
N GLN A 299 7.35 -33.20 -0.65
CA GLN A 299 8.34 -34.18 -0.19
C GLN A 299 8.17 -34.47 1.31
N CYS A 300 8.06 -33.45 2.16
CA CYS A 300 7.82 -33.62 3.59
C CYS A 300 6.52 -34.39 3.90
N LEU A 301 5.47 -34.15 3.11
CA LEU A 301 4.18 -34.86 3.25
C LEU A 301 4.30 -36.34 2.88
N ASN A 302 5.03 -36.64 1.79
CA ASN A 302 5.24 -38.03 1.36
C ASN A 302 6.10 -38.82 2.36
N GLU A 303 7.16 -38.20 2.91
CA GLU A 303 8.01 -38.80 3.94
C GLU A 303 7.19 -39.14 5.20
N GLN A 304 6.29 -38.23 5.64
CA GLN A 304 5.40 -38.49 6.79
C GLN A 304 4.34 -39.55 6.51
N SER A 305 3.83 -39.67 5.28
CA SER A 305 2.86 -40.69 4.88
C SER A 305 3.51 -42.06 4.84
N SER A 306 4.72 -42.17 4.36
CA SER A 306 5.47 -43.47 4.31
C SER A 306 5.75 -44.05 5.70
N HIS A 307 5.86 -43.21 6.72
CA HIS A 307 6.02 -43.66 8.11
C HIS A 307 4.70 -44.09 8.78
N SER A 308 3.53 -43.73 8.21
CA SER A 308 2.20 -44.07 8.77
C SER A 308 1.57 -45.32 8.15
N GLU A 309 2.04 -45.81 7.00
CA GLU A 309 1.47 -46.96 6.28
C GLU A 309 1.87 -48.34 6.82
N ILE A 310 2.75 -48.41 7.83
CA ILE A 310 3.22 -49.68 8.37
C ILE A 310 2.18 -50.43 9.27
N ASN A 311 1.03 -49.81 9.58
CA ASN A 311 0.09 -50.39 10.56
C ASN A 311 -1.37 -50.34 10.16
N THR A 312 -1.87 -50.87 9.06
CA THR A 312 -3.28 -51.33 9.02
C THR A 312 -3.70 -51.89 7.66
N GLN A 313 -3.89 -53.20 7.57
CA GLN A 313 -4.73 -53.88 6.59
C GLN A 313 -6.15 -54.07 7.19
N GLY A 314 -7.16 -53.59 6.51
CA GLY A 314 -8.57 -53.89 6.76
C GLY A 314 -9.51 -52.68 6.80
N GLU A 315 -10.46 -52.58 5.86
CA GLU A 315 -11.58 -51.63 5.65
C GLU A 315 -11.33 -50.47 4.67
N GLU A 316 -11.47 -50.75 3.35
CA GLU A 316 -10.92 -49.88 2.29
C GLU A 316 -11.79 -48.71 1.84
N SER A 317 -13.09 -48.69 2.02
CA SER A 317 -13.90 -47.67 1.34
C SER A 317 -14.31 -46.45 2.21
N PHE A 318 -14.57 -46.65 3.50
CA PHE A 318 -14.82 -45.52 4.44
C PHE A 318 -13.54 -44.76 4.84
N ARG A 319 -12.38 -45.36 4.64
CA ARG A 319 -11.07 -44.78 4.96
C ARG A 319 -10.59 -43.79 3.93
N PHE A 320 -10.98 -43.91 2.66
CA PHE A 320 -10.47 -43.00 1.59
C PHE A 320 -10.92 -41.55 1.77
N GLU A 321 -12.19 -41.30 2.12
CA GLU A 321 -12.68 -39.95 2.39
C GLU A 321 -12.10 -39.36 3.68
N SER A 322 -12.00 -40.18 4.74
CA SER A 322 -11.41 -39.73 6.01
C SER A 322 -9.90 -39.49 5.90
N GLN A 323 -9.19 -40.25 5.07
CA GLN A 323 -7.76 -40.11 4.84
C GLN A 323 -7.45 -38.92 3.92
N ALA A 324 -8.29 -38.68 2.91
CA ALA A 324 -8.21 -37.47 2.08
C ALA A 324 -8.46 -36.20 2.90
N GLN A 325 -9.44 -36.21 3.81
CA GLN A 325 -9.70 -35.10 4.72
C GLN A 325 -8.58 -34.91 5.75
N ALA A 326 -8.01 -35.97 6.31
CA ALA A 326 -6.88 -35.91 7.24
C ALA A 326 -5.61 -35.39 6.56
N ASN A 327 -5.32 -35.85 5.33
CA ASN A 327 -4.21 -35.37 4.53
C ASN A 327 -4.37 -33.91 4.14
N ALA A 328 -5.57 -33.47 3.84
CA ALA A 328 -5.87 -32.08 3.56
C ALA A 328 -5.72 -31.19 4.80
N LYS A 329 -6.19 -31.62 5.94
CA LYS A 329 -5.98 -30.91 7.22
C LYS A 329 -4.48 -30.80 7.54
N LYS A 330 -3.73 -31.87 7.35
CA LYS A 330 -2.27 -31.90 7.51
C LYS A 330 -1.55 -30.96 6.53
N ARG A 331 -2.01 -30.88 5.27
CA ARG A 331 -1.49 -29.91 4.28
C ARG A 331 -1.72 -28.48 4.71
N VAL A 332 -2.92 -28.16 5.23
CA VAL A 332 -3.22 -26.82 5.77
C VAL A 332 -2.31 -26.50 6.95
N GLU A 333 -2.16 -27.40 7.91
CA GLU A 333 -1.32 -27.19 9.08
C GLU A 333 0.15 -27.03 8.70
N LEU A 334 0.69 -27.87 7.82
CA LEU A 334 2.06 -27.74 7.33
C LEU A 334 2.24 -26.49 6.49
N GLY A 335 1.32 -26.15 5.63
CA GLY A 335 1.37 -24.91 4.85
C GLY A 335 1.37 -23.67 5.75
N LEU A 336 0.56 -23.65 6.81
CA LEU A 336 0.53 -22.56 7.78
C LEU A 336 1.84 -22.49 8.59
N ASN A 337 2.40 -23.65 8.98
CA ASN A 337 3.64 -23.69 9.76
C ASN A 337 4.89 -23.39 8.93
N MET A 338 4.89 -23.74 7.64
CA MET A 338 6.02 -23.52 6.75
C MET A 338 5.99 -22.15 6.03
N ALA A 339 4.84 -21.50 5.96
CA ALA A 339 4.74 -20.17 5.35
C ALA A 339 5.70 -19.14 6.00
N PRO A 340 5.88 -19.08 7.32
CA PRO A 340 6.92 -18.24 7.93
C PRO A 340 8.33 -18.58 7.43
N VAL A 341 8.68 -19.85 7.33
CA VAL A 341 10.01 -20.31 6.85
C VAL A 341 10.27 -19.86 5.41
N PHE A 342 9.24 -19.92 4.55
CA PHE A 342 9.32 -19.40 3.18
C PHE A 342 9.62 -17.90 3.16
N TRP A 343 8.95 -17.13 4.03
CA TRP A 343 9.16 -15.69 4.12
C TRP A 343 10.51 -15.34 4.72
N GLU A 344 10.95 -16.04 5.76
CA GLU A 344 12.27 -15.85 6.34
C GLU A 344 13.37 -16.13 5.31
N ARG A 345 13.23 -17.17 4.50
CA ARG A 345 14.16 -17.47 3.41
C ARG A 345 14.18 -16.36 2.36
N PHE A 346 13.01 -15.85 1.98
CA PHE A 346 12.89 -14.77 1.02
C PHE A 346 13.49 -13.46 1.55
N GLU A 347 13.14 -13.08 2.77
CA GLU A 347 13.72 -11.90 3.44
C GLU A 347 15.24 -12.07 3.69
N GLY A 348 15.70 -13.27 3.97
CA GLY A 348 17.13 -13.59 4.08
C GLY A 348 17.88 -13.37 2.77
N LYS A 349 17.33 -13.81 1.63
CA LYS A 349 17.90 -13.52 0.30
C LYS A 349 17.96 -12.00 0.05
N ARG A 350 16.92 -11.29 0.40
CA ARG A 350 16.84 -9.84 0.27
C ARG A 350 17.86 -9.13 1.14
N GLN A 351 18.00 -9.53 2.40
CA GLN A 351 18.99 -8.96 3.32
C GLN A 351 20.41 -9.20 2.82
N ASN A 352 20.73 -10.42 2.39
CA ASN A 352 22.03 -10.74 1.80
C ASN A 352 22.36 -9.90 0.58
N ALA A 353 21.36 -9.63 -0.29
CA ALA A 353 21.56 -8.78 -1.46
C ALA A 353 21.78 -7.31 -1.06
N GLN A 354 21.10 -6.83 -0.04
CA GLN A 354 21.27 -5.48 0.51
C GLN A 354 22.64 -5.33 1.17
N ASP A 355 23.09 -6.31 1.95
CA ASP A 355 24.40 -6.32 2.58
C ASP A 355 25.51 -6.34 1.52
N LEU A 356 25.34 -7.09 0.44
CA LEU A 356 26.29 -7.12 -0.67
C LEU A 356 26.42 -5.74 -1.34
N LEU A 357 25.30 -5.01 -1.54
CA LEU A 357 25.34 -3.63 -2.03
C LEU A 357 26.09 -2.70 -1.10
N LEU A 358 25.83 -2.79 0.20
CA LEU A 358 26.45 -1.94 1.21
C LEU A 358 27.96 -2.20 1.34
N GLN A 359 28.38 -3.47 1.28
CA GLN A 359 29.80 -3.87 1.38
C GLN A 359 30.65 -3.37 0.20
N HIS A 360 30.07 -3.32 -1.00
CA HIS A 360 30.77 -2.92 -2.21
C HIS A 360 30.60 -1.45 -2.58
N ARG A 361 29.99 -0.66 -1.70
CA ARG A 361 29.80 0.77 -1.88
C ARG A 361 31.09 1.53 -1.59
N ASP A 362 31.55 2.39 -2.52
CA ASP A 362 32.67 3.28 -2.29
C ASP A 362 32.27 4.50 -1.40
N ALA A 363 33.26 5.34 -1.07
CA ALA A 363 33.07 6.53 -0.25
C ALA A 363 32.10 7.56 -0.87
N ASN A 364 31.89 7.51 -2.19
CA ASN A 364 30.95 8.38 -2.92
C ASN A 364 29.56 7.77 -3.07
N GLY A 365 29.39 6.53 -2.60
CA GLY A 365 28.13 5.79 -2.71
C GLY A 365 28.00 4.95 -3.98
N TYR A 366 29.05 4.81 -4.78
CA TYR A 366 29.05 4.05 -6.02
C TYR A 366 29.16 2.54 -5.74
N VAL A 367 28.38 1.74 -6.47
CA VAL A 367 28.49 0.28 -6.48
C VAL A 367 28.87 -0.18 -7.88
N PRO A 368 29.89 -1.05 -8.04
CA PRO A 368 30.27 -1.58 -9.34
C PRO A 368 29.12 -2.26 -10.07
N VAL A 369 29.07 -2.10 -11.37
CA VAL A 369 27.98 -2.66 -12.23
C VAL A 369 27.91 -4.18 -12.08
N GLU A 370 29.05 -4.85 -11.93
CA GLU A 370 29.14 -6.31 -11.75
C GLU A 370 28.43 -6.78 -10.47
N VAL A 371 28.51 -5.98 -9.40
CA VAL A 371 27.81 -6.25 -8.14
C VAL A 371 26.30 -6.08 -8.32
N ILE A 372 25.87 -5.03 -9.01
CA ILE A 372 24.45 -4.80 -9.34
C ILE A 372 23.92 -5.97 -10.18
N GLN A 373 24.63 -6.39 -11.23
CA GLN A 373 24.25 -7.53 -12.05
C GLN A 373 24.21 -8.85 -11.27
N ARG A 374 25.11 -9.03 -10.30
CA ARG A 374 25.09 -10.20 -9.41
C ARG A 374 23.83 -10.19 -8.54
N ILE A 375 23.45 -9.04 -7.98
CA ILE A 375 22.24 -8.90 -7.18
C ILE A 375 21.00 -9.14 -8.02
N GLU A 376 20.93 -8.60 -9.25
CA GLU A 376 19.83 -8.85 -10.18
C GLU A 376 19.69 -10.34 -10.51
N ARG A 377 20.80 -11.06 -10.66
CA ARG A 377 20.76 -12.52 -10.86
C ARG A 377 20.31 -13.29 -9.61
N CYS A 378 20.73 -12.87 -8.43
CA CYS A 378 20.39 -13.56 -7.18
C CYS A 378 18.98 -13.26 -6.67
N TYR A 379 18.49 -12.05 -6.90
CA TYR A 379 17.24 -11.55 -6.35
C TYR A 379 16.17 -11.26 -7.43
N GLY A 380 16.56 -11.35 -8.71
CA GLY A 380 15.68 -11.13 -9.83
C GLY A 380 15.08 -9.72 -9.86
N PRO A 381 13.83 -9.56 -10.31
CA PRO A 381 13.18 -8.27 -10.49
C PRO A 381 12.99 -7.48 -9.17
N PHE A 382 13.08 -8.12 -8.02
CA PHE A 382 13.01 -7.44 -6.71
C PHE A 382 14.25 -6.62 -6.37
N ALA A 383 15.33 -6.77 -7.14
CA ALA A 383 16.56 -5.96 -6.98
C ALA A 383 16.30 -4.45 -7.10
N ALA A 384 15.26 -4.03 -7.82
CA ALA A 384 14.88 -2.62 -7.96
C ALA A 384 14.59 -1.97 -6.59
N ARG A 385 13.88 -2.66 -5.69
CA ARG A 385 13.60 -2.16 -4.34
C ARG A 385 14.86 -2.07 -3.49
N ILE A 386 15.71 -3.11 -3.51
CA ILE A 386 16.98 -3.11 -2.80
C ILE A 386 17.85 -1.94 -3.25
N ARG A 387 17.94 -1.74 -4.56
CA ARG A 387 18.67 -0.64 -5.18
C ARG A 387 18.11 0.72 -4.72
N SER A 388 16.80 0.87 -4.69
CA SER A 388 16.16 2.07 -4.22
C SER A 388 16.44 2.37 -2.76
N ASP A 389 16.32 1.40 -1.87
CA ASP A 389 16.59 1.55 -0.44
C ASP A 389 18.03 2.01 -0.16
N VAL A 390 18.96 1.67 -1.06
CA VAL A 390 20.37 2.07 -0.98
C VAL A 390 20.65 3.37 -1.75
N ILE A 391 20.10 3.53 -2.97
CA ILE A 391 20.34 4.67 -3.87
C ILE A 391 19.68 5.95 -3.36
N SER A 392 18.60 5.88 -2.61
CA SER A 392 18.00 7.08 -2.01
C SER A 392 18.98 7.88 -1.16
N ARG A 393 20.09 7.26 -0.76
CA ARG A 393 21.21 7.85 -0.02
C ARG A 393 22.34 8.34 -0.92
N TRP A 394 22.25 8.16 -2.24
CA TRP A 394 23.34 8.44 -3.16
C TRP A 394 23.19 9.81 -3.83
N LYS A 395 24.31 10.50 -3.90
CA LYS A 395 24.43 11.72 -4.70
C LYS A 395 24.55 11.31 -6.16
N LEU A 396 23.78 11.96 -7.01
CA LEU A 396 23.97 11.89 -8.45
C LEU A 396 25.37 12.44 -8.82
N ASP A 397 25.99 11.92 -9.88
CA ASP A 397 27.37 12.26 -10.30
C ASP A 397 27.65 13.75 -10.52
N LYS A 398 26.61 14.55 -10.76
CA LYS A 398 26.70 16.00 -10.81
C LYS A 398 25.65 16.58 -9.87
N PRO A 399 26.06 17.40 -8.88
CA PRO A 399 25.12 18.10 -8.04
C PRO A 399 24.22 18.97 -8.92
N SER A 400 22.91 18.70 -8.89
CA SER A 400 21.92 19.54 -9.54
C SER A 400 21.95 20.94 -8.90
N GLN A 401 21.38 21.97 -9.57
CA GLN A 401 21.20 23.28 -8.93
C GLN A 401 20.49 23.15 -7.57
N PHE A 402 19.55 22.24 -7.49
CA PHE A 402 18.86 21.88 -6.27
C PHE A 402 19.83 21.47 -5.16
N ASP A 403 20.75 20.53 -5.42
CA ASP A 403 21.71 20.04 -4.43
C ASP A 403 22.66 21.16 -3.98
N ARG A 404 23.05 22.04 -4.88
CA ARG A 404 23.89 23.19 -4.56
C ARG A 404 23.22 24.10 -3.51
N TYR A 405 21.95 24.48 -3.74
CA TYR A 405 21.22 25.35 -2.80
C TYR A 405 20.90 24.64 -1.49
N LEU A 406 20.63 23.34 -1.53
CA LEU A 406 20.47 22.52 -0.33
C LEU A 406 21.76 22.49 0.50
N GLN A 407 22.91 22.21 -0.12
CA GLN A 407 24.21 22.21 0.56
C GLN A 407 24.56 23.60 1.11
N GLN A 408 24.28 24.67 0.38
CA GLN A 408 24.46 26.05 0.85
C GLN A 408 23.58 26.30 2.10
N GLY A 409 22.30 25.93 2.07
CA GLY A 409 21.43 26.08 3.23
C GLY A 409 21.88 25.25 4.44
N LEU A 410 22.38 24.02 4.22
CA LEU A 410 22.94 23.20 5.29
C LEU A 410 24.24 23.79 5.86
N ALA A 411 25.09 24.37 5.03
CA ALA A 411 26.29 25.09 5.49
C ALA A 411 25.92 26.33 6.33
N MET A 412 24.91 27.11 5.92
CA MET A 412 24.36 28.21 6.72
C MET A 412 23.78 27.75 8.04
N ARG A 413 23.04 26.63 8.05
CA ARG A 413 22.51 26.03 9.28
C ARG A 413 23.64 25.69 10.25
N ASN A 414 24.72 25.10 9.77
CA ASN A 414 25.84 24.64 10.60
C ASN A 414 26.76 25.80 11.02
N GLY A 415 26.74 26.92 10.31
CA GLY A 415 27.51 28.13 10.63
C GLY A 415 26.95 28.84 11.87
N SER A 416 27.83 29.39 12.70
CA SER A 416 27.45 30.08 13.95
C SER A 416 26.88 31.48 13.79
N GLY A 417 27.09 32.12 12.66
CA GLY A 417 26.81 33.55 12.46
C GLY A 417 25.82 33.87 11.32
N VAL A 418 24.96 32.93 10.93
CA VAL A 418 23.99 33.19 9.86
C VAL A 418 23.04 34.33 10.22
N THR A 419 22.85 35.26 9.29
CA THR A 419 22.00 36.44 9.42
C THR A 419 20.73 36.34 8.58
N LEU A 420 19.71 37.13 8.91
CA LEU A 420 18.48 37.19 8.10
C LEU A 420 18.76 37.66 6.67
N GLN A 421 19.70 38.62 6.51
CA GLN A 421 20.08 39.14 5.18
C GLN A 421 20.65 38.04 4.27
N GLU A 422 21.49 37.16 4.83
CA GLU A 422 22.02 36.00 4.08
C GLU A 422 20.94 34.98 3.72
N VAL A 423 19.99 34.74 4.62
CA VAL A 423 18.85 33.86 4.35
C VAL A 423 17.93 34.45 3.27
N ASP A 424 17.69 35.76 3.32
CA ASP A 424 16.86 36.44 2.32
C ASP A 424 17.53 36.43 0.95
N LYS A 425 18.85 36.67 0.90
CA LYS A 425 19.64 36.54 -0.33
C LYS A 425 19.55 35.10 -0.90
N LEU A 426 19.74 34.08 -0.06
CA LEU A 426 19.56 32.69 -0.49
C LEU A 426 18.16 32.45 -1.07
N SER A 427 17.13 33.01 -0.43
CA SER A 427 15.74 32.91 -0.88
C SER A 427 15.53 33.53 -2.27
N GLU A 428 16.11 34.68 -2.51
CA GLU A 428 16.06 35.39 -3.81
C GLU A 428 16.80 34.60 -4.89
N ASP A 429 18.02 34.15 -4.59
CA ASP A 429 18.82 33.32 -5.50
C ASP A 429 18.10 32.01 -5.86
N MET A 430 17.45 31.33 -4.89
CA MET A 430 16.64 30.15 -5.13
C MET A 430 15.40 30.41 -5.99
N LYS A 431 14.75 31.57 -5.82
CA LYS A 431 13.62 32.00 -6.66
C LYS A 431 14.08 32.28 -8.08
N ALA A 432 15.16 33.02 -8.26
CA ALA A 432 15.74 33.33 -9.57
C ALA A 432 16.16 32.06 -10.32
N ALA A 433 16.67 31.06 -9.61
CA ALA A 433 17.04 29.74 -10.17
C ALA A 433 15.85 28.77 -10.37
N GLY A 434 14.64 29.16 -9.98
CA GLY A 434 13.44 28.28 -10.05
C GLY A 434 13.47 27.08 -9.10
N VAL A 435 14.33 27.10 -8.08
CA VAL A 435 14.55 25.99 -7.13
C VAL A 435 13.71 26.15 -5.85
N ALA A 436 13.23 27.35 -5.55
CA ALA A 436 12.47 27.63 -4.33
C ALA A 436 11.26 26.73 -4.13
N VAL A 437 10.59 26.35 -5.22
CA VAL A 437 9.42 25.43 -5.19
C VAL A 437 9.77 24.00 -4.77
N ARG A 438 11.04 23.60 -4.87
CA ARG A 438 11.52 22.27 -4.44
C ARG A 438 11.98 22.23 -2.99
N LEU A 439 12.39 23.37 -2.44
CA LEU A 439 12.91 23.53 -1.08
C LEU A 439 12.08 24.56 -0.26
N PRO A 440 10.74 24.50 -0.27
CA PRO A 440 9.92 25.53 0.34
C PRO A 440 10.13 25.61 1.87
N TRP A 441 10.54 24.51 2.49
CA TRP A 441 10.79 24.41 3.93
C TRP A 441 12.14 24.99 4.36
N LEU A 442 13.14 25.05 3.46
CA LEU A 442 14.52 25.39 3.81
C LEU A 442 14.66 26.81 4.34
N VAL A 443 14.08 27.79 3.63
CA VAL A 443 14.13 29.21 4.03
C VAL A 443 13.46 29.44 5.38
N HIS A 444 12.30 28.82 5.61
CA HIS A 444 11.62 28.90 6.90
C HIS A 444 12.47 28.27 8.01
N TRP A 445 13.07 27.11 7.75
CA TRP A 445 13.97 26.48 8.71
C TRP A 445 15.14 27.37 9.11
N LEU A 446 15.83 27.97 8.13
CA LEU A 446 16.96 28.88 8.37
C LEU A 446 16.53 30.13 9.14
N ARG A 447 15.42 30.75 8.78
CA ARG A 447 14.87 31.90 9.56
C ARG A 447 14.55 31.48 10.99
N GLY A 448 13.94 30.32 11.19
CA GLY A 448 13.70 29.77 12.51
C GLY A 448 14.96 29.63 13.34
N ILE A 449 16.07 29.18 12.73
CA ILE A 449 17.39 29.07 13.39
C ILE A 449 17.93 30.44 13.80
N VAL A 450 17.84 31.44 12.92
CA VAL A 450 18.29 32.80 13.23
C VAL A 450 17.55 33.37 14.44
N PHE A 451 16.23 33.32 14.44
CA PHE A 451 15.42 33.82 15.57
C PHE A 451 15.63 32.98 16.84
N TYR A 452 15.81 31.67 16.71
CA TYR A 452 16.14 30.84 17.87
C TYR A 452 17.46 31.26 18.53
N ARG A 453 18.50 31.51 17.72
CA ARG A 453 19.83 31.93 18.21
C ARG A 453 19.82 33.32 18.82
N SER A 454 18.97 34.23 18.35
CA SER A 454 18.76 35.53 18.97
C SER A 454 17.92 35.53 20.24
N GLY A 455 17.35 34.36 20.62
CA GLY A 455 16.49 34.24 21.80
C GLY A 455 15.02 34.57 21.54
N ASP A 456 14.65 34.97 20.33
CA ASP A 456 13.26 35.20 19.94
C ASP A 456 12.56 33.87 19.60
N PHE A 457 12.26 33.10 20.64
CA PHE A 457 11.61 31.80 20.50
C PHE A 457 10.17 31.91 19.96
N ALA A 458 9.51 33.03 20.15
CA ALA A 458 8.15 33.24 19.65
C ALA A 458 8.14 33.30 18.12
N THR A 459 8.97 34.14 17.53
CA THR A 459 9.12 34.24 16.07
C THR A 459 9.74 32.96 15.49
N ALA A 460 10.71 32.36 16.18
CA ALA A 460 11.29 31.07 15.78
C ALA A 460 10.21 30.00 15.64
N SER A 461 9.24 29.93 16.60
CA SER A 461 8.18 28.92 16.57
C SER A 461 7.27 29.03 15.36
N ILE A 462 7.00 30.24 14.87
CA ILE A 462 6.21 30.46 13.64
C ILE A 462 6.95 29.89 12.45
N HIS A 463 8.22 30.21 12.31
CA HIS A 463 9.04 29.75 11.20
C HIS A 463 9.29 28.24 11.23
N TYR A 464 9.55 27.66 12.40
CA TYR A 464 9.68 26.20 12.53
C TYR A 464 8.38 25.46 12.24
N THR A 465 7.23 26.04 12.59
CA THR A 465 5.92 25.45 12.29
C THR A 465 5.70 25.37 10.77
N GLU A 466 5.98 26.46 10.05
CA GLU A 466 5.87 26.45 8.58
C GLU A 466 6.91 25.52 7.94
N ALA A 467 8.16 25.53 8.42
CA ALA A 467 9.19 24.62 7.95
C ALA A 467 8.76 23.14 8.14
N PHE A 468 8.29 22.77 9.33
CA PHE A 468 7.84 21.42 9.62
C PHE A 468 6.67 20.98 8.73
N LYS A 469 5.65 21.84 8.59
CA LYS A 469 4.50 21.59 7.74
C LYS A 469 4.88 21.32 6.28
N LEU A 470 5.79 22.12 5.73
CA LEU A 470 6.27 21.98 4.36
C LEU A 470 7.25 20.81 4.18
N ALA A 471 8.01 20.46 5.24
CA ALA A 471 9.03 19.42 5.19
C ALA A 471 8.47 17.98 5.28
N LYS A 472 7.32 17.79 5.93
CA LYS A 472 6.74 16.46 6.23
C LYS A 472 6.77 15.47 5.06
N TYR A 473 6.43 15.93 3.88
CA TYR A 473 6.33 15.11 2.67
C TYR A 473 7.39 15.47 1.62
N SER A 474 8.44 16.17 2.03
CA SER A 474 9.37 16.74 1.06
C SER A 474 10.84 16.82 1.48
N ALA A 475 11.17 16.72 2.77
CA ALA A 475 12.55 16.91 3.24
C ALA A 475 13.35 15.59 3.39
N GLY A 476 12.74 14.42 3.19
CA GLY A 476 13.41 13.13 3.28
C GLY A 476 14.17 12.96 4.61
N GLU A 477 15.42 12.52 4.55
CA GLU A 477 16.27 12.29 5.74
C GLU A 477 16.51 13.56 6.58
N LEU A 478 16.41 14.75 5.98
CA LEU A 478 16.59 16.00 6.72
C LEU A 478 15.47 16.28 7.73
N GLN A 479 14.35 15.57 7.63
CA GLN A 479 13.30 15.60 8.65
C GLN A 479 13.84 15.23 10.03
N TYR A 480 14.84 14.34 10.13
CA TYR A 480 15.46 13.98 11.39
C TYR A 480 15.95 15.23 12.17
N LEU A 481 16.67 16.11 11.50
CA LEU A 481 17.22 17.33 12.11
C LEU A 481 16.12 18.36 12.39
N LEU A 482 15.27 18.59 11.41
CA LEU A 482 14.22 19.62 11.48
C LEU A 482 13.18 19.28 12.56
N VAL A 483 12.73 18.03 12.65
CA VAL A 483 11.72 17.62 13.63
C VAL A 483 12.25 17.75 15.07
N ASN A 484 13.49 17.34 15.33
CA ASN A 484 14.07 17.48 16.67
C ASN A 484 14.18 18.94 17.10
N GLN A 485 14.61 19.84 16.20
CA GLN A 485 14.66 21.28 16.48
C GLN A 485 13.26 21.90 16.65
N TYR A 486 12.31 21.49 15.79
CA TYR A 486 10.91 21.91 15.91
C TYR A 486 10.34 21.56 17.28
N LEU A 487 10.52 20.30 17.72
CA LEU A 487 10.04 19.85 19.03
C LEU A 487 10.65 20.65 20.18
N GLU A 488 11.95 20.95 20.12
CA GLU A 488 12.61 21.77 21.13
C GLU A 488 11.99 23.17 21.22
N VAL A 489 11.76 23.81 20.06
CA VAL A 489 11.16 25.15 20.02
C VAL A 489 9.71 25.13 20.53
N MET A 490 8.92 24.13 20.13
CA MET A 490 7.53 23.98 20.61
C MET A 490 7.48 23.77 22.12
N ALA A 491 8.41 23.00 22.68
CA ALA A 491 8.49 22.80 24.13
C ALA A 491 8.87 24.10 24.87
N LYS A 492 9.85 24.86 24.37
CA LYS A 492 10.26 26.15 24.96
C LYS A 492 9.16 27.20 24.90
N THR A 493 8.39 27.23 23.83
CA THR A 493 7.26 28.15 23.65
C THR A 493 5.96 27.62 24.26
N LYS A 494 5.99 26.49 24.99
CA LYS A 494 4.86 25.84 25.66
C LYS A 494 3.69 25.51 24.74
N GLN A 495 3.97 25.19 23.47
CA GLN A 495 2.97 24.84 22.47
C GLN A 495 2.73 23.32 22.46
N TRP A 496 1.84 22.85 23.35
CA TRP A 496 1.59 21.42 23.54
C TRP A 496 1.07 20.70 22.28
N LEU A 497 0.04 21.24 21.64
CA LEU A 497 -0.59 20.56 20.48
C LEU A 497 0.37 20.40 19.29
N PRO A 498 1.08 21.45 18.84
CA PRO A 498 2.13 21.34 17.85
C PRO A 498 3.24 20.37 18.23
N PHE A 499 3.68 20.37 19.48
CA PHE A 499 4.66 19.41 19.98
C PHE A 499 4.16 17.96 19.85
N LYS A 500 2.94 17.69 20.32
CA LYS A 500 2.33 16.36 20.22
C LYS A 500 2.24 15.88 18.78
N GLN A 501 1.81 16.73 17.85
CA GLN A 501 1.75 16.40 16.42
C GLN A 501 3.13 16.06 15.85
N GLY A 502 4.15 16.84 16.20
CA GLY A 502 5.53 16.58 15.78
C GLY A 502 6.09 15.28 16.35
N ALA A 503 5.79 14.96 17.61
CA ALA A 503 6.22 13.73 18.27
C ALA A 503 5.55 12.48 17.64
N LEU A 504 4.26 12.55 17.33
CA LEU A 504 3.54 11.48 16.64
C LEU A 504 4.04 11.27 15.21
N TRP A 505 4.36 12.36 14.50
CA TRP A 505 4.97 12.29 13.18
C TRP A 505 6.37 11.65 13.23
N ALA A 506 7.20 12.06 14.20
CA ALA A 506 8.51 11.47 14.40
C ALA A 506 8.43 9.95 14.67
N SER A 507 7.50 9.55 15.52
CA SER A 507 7.24 8.13 15.79
C SER A 507 6.80 7.36 14.55
N TYR A 508 5.94 7.94 13.73
CA TYR A 508 5.47 7.31 12.49
C TYR A 508 6.61 7.06 11.49
N LEU A 509 7.57 7.98 11.40
CA LEU A 509 8.74 7.84 10.53
C LEU A 509 9.93 7.15 11.22
N ASP A 510 9.76 6.64 12.44
CA ASP A 510 10.87 6.09 13.23
C ASP A 510 12.05 7.08 13.33
N ILE A 511 11.74 8.35 13.55
CA ILE A 511 12.73 9.38 13.85
C ILE A 511 12.99 9.36 15.35
N SER A 512 14.26 9.13 15.72
CA SER A 512 14.65 9.15 17.13
C SER A 512 14.50 10.55 17.72
N VAL A 513 13.62 10.68 18.69
CA VAL A 513 13.42 11.90 19.48
C VAL A 513 13.95 11.65 20.89
N ARG A 514 14.78 12.57 21.38
CA ARG A 514 15.29 12.48 22.74
C ARG A 514 14.13 12.41 23.74
N TRP A 515 14.23 11.57 24.77
CA TRP A 515 13.22 11.27 25.79
C TRP A 515 12.04 10.41 25.32
N LEU A 516 11.89 10.19 24.01
CA LEU A 516 10.89 9.26 23.45
C LEU A 516 11.54 7.99 22.85
N ARG A 517 12.87 7.94 22.80
CA ARG A 517 13.58 6.80 22.25
C ARG A 517 13.19 5.53 23.01
N ASP A 518 12.86 4.48 22.26
CA ASP A 518 12.47 3.16 22.79
C ASP A 518 11.18 3.17 23.66
N LYS A 519 10.38 4.23 23.57
CA LYS A 519 9.10 4.35 24.28
C LYS A 519 7.95 4.47 23.31
N GLU A 520 6.84 3.83 23.64
CA GLU A 520 5.59 4.08 22.92
C GLU A 520 5.20 5.56 23.02
N PRO A 521 4.73 6.19 21.94
CA PRO A 521 4.34 7.60 21.89
C PRO A 521 2.96 7.82 22.55
N THR A 522 2.79 7.35 23.78
CA THR A 522 1.60 7.64 24.59
C THR A 522 1.57 9.11 24.99
N ASP A 523 0.38 9.62 25.30
CA ASP A 523 0.22 11.01 25.77
C ASP A 523 1.08 11.31 27.00
N GLU A 524 1.27 10.33 27.88
CA GLU A 524 2.12 10.44 29.07
C GLU A 524 3.60 10.58 28.69
N ASN A 525 4.12 9.67 27.85
CA ASN A 525 5.51 9.72 27.40
C ASN A 525 5.81 11.00 26.62
N ILE A 526 4.86 11.46 25.78
CA ILE A 526 4.99 12.70 25.02
C ILE A 526 4.99 13.91 25.99
N ARG A 527 4.16 13.92 27.07
CA ARG A 527 4.17 14.98 28.09
C ARG A 527 5.49 15.02 28.85
N CYS A 528 6.04 13.86 29.20
CA CYS A 528 7.35 13.79 29.83
C CYS A 528 8.43 14.40 28.91
N ALA A 529 8.46 14.01 27.63
CA ALA A 529 9.41 14.57 26.65
C ALA A 529 9.22 16.09 26.48
N PHE A 530 7.99 16.58 26.43
CA PHE A 530 7.66 18.01 26.37
C PHE A 530 8.24 18.77 27.56
N GLY A 531 8.03 18.27 28.78
CA GLY A 531 8.57 18.88 30.00
C GLY A 531 10.11 18.91 30.00
N PHE A 532 10.76 17.80 29.68
CA PHE A 532 12.22 17.73 29.64
C PHE A 532 12.84 18.63 28.58
N LEU A 533 12.29 18.65 27.36
CA LEU A 533 12.81 19.51 26.28
C LEU A 533 12.57 21.00 26.58
N GLY A 534 11.47 21.34 27.26
CA GLY A 534 11.18 22.72 27.69
C GLY A 534 12.15 23.25 28.77
N LEU A 535 12.71 22.36 29.59
CA LEU A 535 13.69 22.72 30.64
C LEU A 535 15.14 22.76 30.14
N GLN A 536 15.42 22.14 28.98
CA GLN A 536 16.81 22.10 28.45
C GLN A 536 17.23 23.45 27.88
N GLN A 537 18.43 23.91 28.27
CA GLN A 537 19.10 25.03 27.62
C GLN A 537 19.72 24.55 26.31
N GLY A 538 19.09 24.93 25.19
CA GLY A 538 19.60 25.11 23.84
C GLY A 538 20.69 24.18 23.27
N ARG A 539 20.51 22.84 23.27
CA ARG A 539 21.53 21.94 22.68
C ARG A 539 21.31 21.57 21.22
N TYR A 540 20.09 21.57 20.73
CA TYR A 540 19.80 21.10 19.35
C TYR A 540 19.73 22.18 18.29
N ALA A 541 19.44 23.42 18.63
CA ALA A 541 19.43 24.51 17.67
C ALA A 541 20.82 25.15 17.49
N SER A 542 21.77 24.80 18.34
CA SER A 542 23.17 25.24 18.23
C SER A 542 24.10 24.23 17.54
N LEU A 543 23.62 23.02 17.29
CA LEU A 543 24.27 22.00 16.46
C LEU A 543 23.64 22.00 15.05
#